data_8bba4b64d4ec0e5f1c0de479171e0d1a
#
_entry.id   8bba4b64d4ec0e5f1c0de479171e0d1a
#
_cell.length_a   1.000
_cell.length_b   1.000
_cell.length_c   1.000
_cell.angle_alpha   90.00
_cell.angle_beta   90.00
_cell.angle_gamma   90.00
#
_symmetry.space_group_name_H-M   'P 1'
#
loop_
_entity.id
_entity.type
_entity.pdbx_description
1 polymer ?
#
loop_
_entity_poly.entity_id
_entity_poly.type
_entity_poly.pdbx_seq_one_letter_code
_entity_poly.pdbx_strand_id
1 'polypeptide(L)'
;NDVSFGEHLPQGPESIDAVEIDPVIGTFGQTIHPDKPYLEKRANLIINDARSHLHDSPKRYDIVNFAYLDPGGTLNTASFMRVDNFVFTKESVQDALKLLKEDGIVSMSFATGADHPVTARLYNTIRDAWGKEPLTLVDDSFSSCIFLFGPGMEKNMDNVADLVKQSLADDHELKVWRPSDAQRQMRIASDDWPFLYLQFDGTGMLLYIDFLLFTILIPVPFLFRVDKTSVLAPQSFAMFVLGEAFMLMETK
;
A
#
# COMPACT_ATOMS: atom_id res chain seq x y z
N ASN A 1 -6.89 12.01 -5.70
CA ASN A 1 -7.67 11.37 -4.64
C ASN A 1 -9.07 11.97 -4.71
N ASP A 2 -9.99 11.26 -5.40
CA ASP A 2 -11.41 11.59 -5.33
C ASP A 2 -11.92 11.18 -3.96
N VAL A 3 -12.01 12.16 -3.08
CA VAL A 3 -12.72 11.98 -1.81
C VAL A 3 -14.19 12.27 -2.06
N SER A 4 -14.86 11.41 -2.86
CA SER A 4 -16.31 11.44 -2.97
C SER A 4 -16.87 10.83 -1.69
N PHE A 5 -17.20 11.67 -0.71
CA PHE A 5 -17.88 11.23 0.51
C PHE A 5 -19.31 10.80 0.20
N GLY A 6 -19.46 9.55 -0.29
CA GLY A 6 -20.76 8.88 -0.24
C GLY A 6 -21.89 9.46 -1.07
N GLU A 7 -21.62 10.07 -2.22
CA GLU A 7 -22.68 10.50 -3.15
C GLU A 7 -23.63 9.37 -3.59
N HIS A 8 -23.19 8.12 -3.42
CA HIS A 8 -23.96 6.94 -3.80
C HIS A 8 -24.75 6.30 -2.65
N LEU A 9 -24.61 6.77 -1.41
CA LEU A 9 -25.40 6.28 -0.29
C LEU A 9 -26.63 7.17 -0.11
N PRO A 10 -27.87 6.62 -0.13
CA PRO A 10 -29.11 7.42 -0.08
C PRO A 10 -29.21 8.37 1.12
N GLN A 11 -28.46 8.12 2.19
CA GLN A 11 -28.44 8.94 3.39
C GLN A 11 -27.04 9.45 3.76
N GLY A 12 -25.97 8.92 3.14
CA GLY A 12 -24.60 9.21 3.45
C GLY A 12 -24.20 8.81 4.89
N PRO A 13 -22.90 8.85 5.23
CA PRO A 13 -22.45 8.58 6.59
C PRO A 13 -22.81 9.73 7.54
N GLU A 14 -23.07 9.41 8.82
CA GLU A 14 -23.30 10.42 9.86
C GLU A 14 -22.04 11.23 10.21
N SER A 15 -20.89 10.55 10.20
CA SER A 15 -19.59 11.17 10.43
C SER A 15 -18.49 10.41 9.69
N ILE A 16 -17.44 11.14 9.31
CA ILE A 16 -16.26 10.62 8.62
C ILE A 16 -15.02 11.15 9.32
N ASP A 17 -14.14 10.27 9.77
CA ASP A 17 -12.80 10.64 10.19
C ASP A 17 -11.85 10.39 9.00
N ALA A 18 -11.33 11.45 8.41
CA ALA A 18 -10.38 11.40 7.30
C ALA A 18 -8.97 11.59 7.87
N VAL A 19 -8.15 10.55 7.80
CA VAL A 19 -6.77 10.56 8.30
C VAL A 19 -5.83 10.86 7.15
N GLU A 20 -5.05 11.95 7.29
CA GLU A 20 -4.09 12.41 6.30
C GLU A 20 -2.75 12.70 6.99
N ILE A 21 -1.67 12.15 6.47
CA ILE A 21 -0.34 12.32 7.06
C ILE A 21 0.26 13.69 6.72
N ASP A 22 -0.05 14.25 5.55
CA ASP A 22 0.50 15.51 5.07
C ASP A 22 -0.46 16.68 5.36
N PRO A 23 -0.12 17.59 6.27
CA PRO A 23 -0.95 18.75 6.58
C PRO A 23 -1.14 19.70 5.38
N VAL A 24 -0.22 19.68 4.39
CA VAL A 24 -0.34 20.50 3.19
C VAL A 24 -1.43 19.94 2.29
N ILE A 25 -1.48 18.62 2.09
CA ILE A 25 -2.54 17.94 1.35
C ILE A 25 -3.89 18.18 2.04
N GLY A 26 -3.94 18.04 3.37
CA GLY A 26 -5.13 18.38 4.15
C GLY A 26 -5.62 19.81 3.92
N THR A 27 -4.71 20.78 3.91
CA THR A 27 -5.02 22.19 3.61
C THR A 27 -5.52 22.37 2.17
N PHE A 28 -4.92 21.68 1.19
CA PHE A 28 -5.37 21.75 -0.21
C PHE A 28 -6.78 21.20 -0.38
N GLY A 29 -7.12 20.10 0.30
CA GLY A 29 -8.46 19.55 0.32
C GLY A 29 -9.51 20.52 0.89
N GLN A 30 -9.12 21.39 1.84
CA GLN A 30 -10.00 22.42 2.41
C GLN A 30 -10.12 23.65 1.52
N THR A 31 -9.07 24.05 0.80
CA THR A 31 -8.96 25.37 0.18
C THR A 31 -9.03 25.35 -1.35
N ILE A 32 -8.35 24.40 -2.00
CA ILE A 32 -8.12 24.37 -3.44
C ILE A 32 -9.02 23.34 -4.12
N HIS A 33 -9.30 22.21 -3.48
CA HIS A 33 -10.13 21.16 -4.06
C HIS A 33 -11.53 21.72 -4.40
N PRO A 34 -12.07 21.47 -5.62
CA PRO A 34 -13.36 22.02 -6.04
C PRO A 34 -14.50 21.72 -5.06
N ASP A 35 -14.59 20.50 -4.58
CA ASP A 35 -15.67 20.04 -3.71
C ASP A 35 -15.39 20.29 -2.22
N LYS A 36 -14.17 20.72 -1.87
CA LYS A 36 -13.74 21.01 -0.48
C LYS A 36 -14.20 19.95 0.53
N PRO A 37 -13.87 18.66 0.31
CA PRO A 37 -14.46 17.55 1.07
C PRO A 37 -14.23 17.66 2.58
N TYR A 38 -13.09 18.20 3.01
CA TYR A 38 -12.78 18.36 4.42
C TYR A 38 -13.47 19.53 5.11
N LEU A 39 -14.24 20.35 4.38
CA LEU A 39 -15.12 21.38 4.96
C LEU A 39 -16.57 20.88 5.16
N GLU A 40 -16.89 19.68 4.73
CA GLU A 40 -18.19 19.08 5.00
C GLU A 40 -18.38 18.91 6.51
N LYS A 41 -19.58 19.23 7.03
CA LYS A 41 -19.85 19.19 8.49
C LYS A 41 -19.67 17.81 9.11
N ARG A 42 -19.81 16.76 8.32
CA ARG A 42 -19.64 15.37 8.75
C ARG A 42 -18.18 14.90 8.71
N ALA A 43 -17.31 15.64 8.01
CA ALA A 43 -15.91 15.28 7.84
C ALA A 43 -15.06 15.88 8.97
N ASN A 44 -14.29 15.05 9.63
CA ASN A 44 -13.27 15.42 10.61
C ASN A 44 -11.90 15.07 10.04
N LEU A 45 -11.15 16.08 9.61
CA LEU A 45 -9.79 15.90 9.15
C LEU A 45 -8.84 15.70 10.33
N ILE A 46 -8.15 14.59 10.36
CA ILE A 46 -7.16 14.21 11.38
C ILE A 46 -5.80 14.17 10.73
N ILE A 47 -4.92 15.10 11.09
CA ILE A 47 -3.53 15.07 10.62
C ILE A 47 -2.75 14.11 11.50
N ASN A 48 -2.54 12.90 10.99
CA ASN A 48 -1.82 11.83 11.68
C ASN A 48 -1.36 10.76 10.68
N ASP A 49 -0.39 9.96 11.10
CA ASP A 49 -0.04 8.72 10.42
C ASP A 49 -1.18 7.69 10.55
N ALA A 50 -1.56 7.06 9.43
CA ALA A 50 -2.68 6.12 9.39
C ALA A 50 -2.45 4.90 10.30
N ARG A 51 -1.21 4.37 10.33
CA ARG A 51 -0.86 3.22 11.18
C ARG A 51 -1.00 3.56 12.67
N SER A 52 -0.49 4.75 13.06
CA SER A 52 -0.63 5.25 14.43
C SER A 52 -2.10 5.49 14.80
N HIS A 53 -2.88 6.08 13.89
CA HIS A 53 -4.30 6.29 14.13
C HIS A 53 -5.08 4.99 14.32
N LEU A 54 -4.82 3.98 13.51
CA LEU A 54 -5.45 2.65 13.63
C LEU A 54 -5.12 2.00 14.98
N HIS A 55 -3.89 2.19 15.48
CA HIS A 55 -3.44 1.61 16.75
C HIS A 55 -4.04 2.33 17.97
N ASP A 56 -4.09 3.67 17.94
CA ASP A 56 -4.36 4.49 19.13
C ASP A 56 -5.82 4.97 19.22
N SER A 57 -6.62 4.85 18.16
CA SER A 57 -7.98 5.38 18.14
C SER A 57 -8.89 4.68 19.14
N PRO A 58 -9.60 5.40 19.99
CA PRO A 58 -10.59 4.82 20.91
C PRO A 58 -11.95 4.61 20.24
N LYS A 59 -12.14 5.11 19.02
CA LYS A 59 -13.43 5.07 18.32
C LYS A 59 -13.70 3.67 17.72
N ARG A 60 -14.97 3.42 17.41
CA ARG A 60 -15.43 2.26 16.64
C ARG A 60 -16.19 2.74 15.41
N TYR A 61 -15.95 2.07 14.29
CA TYR A 61 -16.46 2.46 12.99
C TYR A 61 -17.33 1.37 12.37
N ASP A 62 -18.31 1.77 11.59
CA ASP A 62 -19.08 0.86 10.74
C ASP A 62 -18.25 0.43 9.53
N ILE A 63 -17.42 1.37 9.02
CA ILE A 63 -16.54 1.11 7.88
C ILE A 63 -15.16 1.72 8.18
N VAL A 64 -14.11 0.92 7.96
CA VAL A 64 -12.72 1.40 7.88
C VAL A 64 -12.29 1.23 6.43
N ASN A 65 -11.95 2.34 5.76
CA ASN A 65 -11.61 2.35 4.35
C ASN A 65 -10.16 2.74 4.08
N PHE A 66 -9.41 1.84 3.45
CA PHE A 66 -8.09 2.08 2.91
C PHE A 66 -8.23 2.42 1.42
N ALA A 67 -8.44 3.70 1.12
CA ALA A 67 -8.76 4.16 -0.22
C ALA A 67 -7.48 4.51 -1.01
N TYR A 68 -6.98 3.59 -1.82
CA TYR A 68 -5.85 3.82 -2.73
C TYR A 68 -4.68 4.58 -2.09
N LEU A 69 -4.25 4.14 -0.91
CA LEU A 69 -3.11 4.74 -0.20
C LEU A 69 -1.77 4.52 -0.92
N ASP A 70 -1.76 3.65 -1.94
CA ASP A 70 -0.60 3.46 -2.81
C ASP A 70 -0.51 4.63 -3.81
N PRO A 71 0.62 5.31 -3.92
CA PRO A 71 0.83 6.39 -4.88
C PRO A 71 0.87 5.95 -6.36
N GLY A 72 0.42 4.72 -6.69
CA GLY A 72 0.09 4.30 -8.05
C GLY A 72 1.20 4.46 -9.09
N GLY A 73 2.45 4.36 -8.73
CA GLY A 73 3.55 4.58 -9.66
C GLY A 73 4.29 3.29 -10.01
N THR A 74 4.10 2.80 -11.22
CA THR A 74 4.94 1.76 -11.84
C THR A 74 6.44 2.10 -11.87
N LEU A 75 6.83 3.30 -11.45
CA LEU A 75 8.21 3.80 -11.43
C LEU A 75 8.97 3.48 -10.13
N ASN A 76 8.32 2.91 -9.12
CA ASN A 76 8.90 2.74 -7.79
C ASN A 76 9.22 1.29 -7.41
N THR A 77 9.66 0.45 -8.33
CA THR A 77 10.25 -0.85 -7.99
C THR A 77 11.48 -0.74 -7.07
N ALA A 78 12.09 0.44 -6.97
CA ALA A 78 13.19 0.71 -6.03
C ALA A 78 12.74 1.16 -4.62
N SER A 79 11.45 1.39 -4.41
CA SER A 79 10.88 1.91 -3.14
C SER A 79 10.57 0.78 -2.14
N PHE A 80 11.49 -0.14 -1.93
CA PHE A 80 11.27 -1.30 -1.06
C PHE A 80 11.09 -0.94 0.43
N MET A 81 11.47 0.25 0.84
CA MET A 81 11.45 0.69 2.25
C MET A 81 10.65 1.97 2.42
N ARG A 82 9.36 1.92 2.10
CA ARG A 82 8.47 3.06 2.33
C ARG A 82 7.80 2.94 3.68
N VAL A 83 7.62 4.06 4.35
CA VAL A 83 6.93 4.13 5.66
C VAL A 83 5.46 3.70 5.53
N ASP A 84 4.83 3.95 4.37
CA ASP A 84 3.46 3.53 4.06
C ASP A 84 3.29 2.00 3.98
N ASN A 85 4.35 1.22 3.82
CA ASN A 85 4.27 -0.23 3.85
C ASN A 85 3.73 -0.77 5.18
N PHE A 86 3.97 -0.10 6.30
CA PHE A 86 3.45 -0.49 7.61
C PHE A 86 1.93 -0.39 7.74
N VAL A 87 1.28 0.37 6.88
CA VAL A 87 -0.19 0.45 6.81
C VAL A 87 -0.80 -0.86 6.29
N PHE A 88 -0.03 -1.65 5.53
CA PHE A 88 -0.49 -2.87 4.88
C PHE A 88 0.01 -4.16 5.57
N THR A 89 0.54 -4.05 6.78
CA THR A 89 1.00 -5.22 7.54
C THR A 89 -0.16 -5.95 8.22
N LYS A 90 0.11 -7.19 8.62
CA LYS A 90 -0.83 -8.00 9.38
C LYS A 90 -1.31 -7.28 10.64
N GLU A 91 -0.40 -6.65 11.36
CA GLU A 91 -0.66 -5.94 12.60
C GLU A 91 -1.56 -4.72 12.35
N SER A 92 -1.36 -4.01 11.25
CA SER A 92 -2.24 -2.92 10.83
C SER A 92 -3.66 -3.40 10.52
N VAL A 93 -3.79 -4.50 9.80
CA VAL A 93 -5.09 -5.12 9.51
C VAL A 93 -5.78 -5.56 10.81
N GLN A 94 -5.04 -6.11 11.77
CA GLN A 94 -5.59 -6.48 13.07
C GLN A 94 -6.06 -5.26 13.86
N ASP A 95 -5.33 -4.15 13.82
CA ASP A 95 -5.75 -2.91 14.48
C ASP A 95 -6.99 -2.32 13.80
N ALA A 96 -7.07 -2.34 12.47
CA ALA A 96 -8.28 -1.93 11.74
C ALA A 96 -9.51 -2.79 12.14
N LEU A 97 -9.34 -4.10 12.26
CA LEU A 97 -10.41 -5.01 12.71
C LEU A 97 -10.88 -4.71 14.13
N LYS A 98 -9.97 -4.32 15.04
CA LYS A 98 -10.31 -3.92 16.41
C LYS A 98 -11.15 -2.64 16.47
N LEU A 99 -11.01 -1.77 15.47
CA LEU A 99 -11.78 -0.54 15.38
C LEU A 99 -13.18 -0.73 14.81
N LEU A 100 -13.55 -1.93 14.37
CA LEU A 100 -14.88 -2.19 13.85
C LEU A 100 -15.91 -2.34 14.97
N LYS A 101 -17.14 -1.90 14.67
CA LYS A 101 -18.34 -2.31 15.40
C LYS A 101 -18.67 -3.76 15.07
N GLU A 102 -19.69 -4.34 15.74
CA GLU A 102 -20.08 -5.76 15.57
C GLU A 102 -20.41 -6.17 14.12
N ASP A 103 -20.96 -5.23 13.34
CA ASP A 103 -21.33 -5.42 11.94
C ASP A 103 -20.42 -4.60 10.99
N GLY A 104 -19.27 -4.17 11.47
CA GLY A 104 -18.37 -3.33 10.71
C GLY A 104 -17.62 -4.09 9.62
N ILE A 105 -17.20 -3.34 8.60
CA ILE A 105 -16.49 -3.86 7.43
C ILE A 105 -15.22 -3.04 7.20
N VAL A 106 -14.13 -3.72 6.85
CA VAL A 106 -12.95 -3.07 6.27
C VAL A 106 -13.03 -3.19 4.76
N SER A 107 -12.83 -2.09 4.07
CA SER A 107 -12.62 -2.01 2.63
C SER A 107 -11.20 -1.56 2.34
N MET A 108 -10.47 -2.31 1.53
CA MET A 108 -9.11 -1.95 1.13
C MET A 108 -9.02 -1.98 -0.39
N SER A 109 -8.80 -0.81 -1.00
CA SER A 109 -8.66 -0.65 -2.45
C SER A 109 -7.20 -0.46 -2.83
N PHE A 110 -6.77 -1.13 -3.91
CA PHE A 110 -5.39 -1.11 -4.36
C PHE A 110 -5.31 -1.10 -5.89
N ALA A 111 -4.35 -0.35 -6.44
CA ALA A 111 -4.16 -0.20 -7.89
C ALA A 111 -3.31 -1.36 -8.46
N THR A 112 -3.79 -2.59 -8.32
CA THR A 112 -3.12 -3.79 -8.86
C THR A 112 -4.15 -4.79 -9.40
N GLY A 113 -3.80 -5.46 -10.51
CA GLY A 113 -4.66 -6.47 -11.14
C GLY A 113 -4.52 -7.87 -10.52
N ALA A 114 -5.26 -8.82 -11.09
CA ALA A 114 -5.34 -10.21 -10.65
C ALA A 114 -4.00 -10.94 -10.56
N ASP A 115 -3.11 -10.71 -11.52
CA ASP A 115 -1.83 -11.42 -11.63
C ASP A 115 -0.69 -10.74 -10.88
N HIS A 116 -0.96 -9.56 -10.28
CA HIS A 116 0.09 -8.82 -9.60
C HIS A 116 0.42 -9.46 -8.24
N PRO A 117 1.71 -9.68 -7.91
CA PRO A 117 2.12 -10.32 -6.65
C PRO A 117 1.62 -9.62 -5.38
N VAL A 118 1.47 -8.30 -5.42
CA VAL A 118 0.94 -7.51 -4.30
C VAL A 118 -0.50 -7.91 -3.97
N THR A 119 -1.35 -8.18 -4.97
CA THR A 119 -2.72 -8.63 -4.78
C THR A 119 -2.76 -9.92 -3.96
N ALA A 120 -1.93 -10.89 -4.33
CA ALA A 120 -1.83 -12.17 -3.61
C ALA A 120 -1.24 -11.99 -2.18
N ARG A 121 -0.25 -11.12 -2.03
CA ARG A 121 0.34 -10.83 -0.72
C ARG A 121 -0.64 -10.16 0.22
N LEU A 122 -1.37 -9.15 -0.25
CA LEU A 122 -2.42 -8.49 0.54
C LEU A 122 -3.51 -9.49 0.94
N TYR A 123 -3.99 -10.31 0.00
CA TYR A 123 -4.96 -11.37 0.31
C TYR A 123 -4.47 -12.28 1.44
N ASN A 124 -3.24 -12.78 1.35
CA ASN A 124 -2.67 -13.67 2.36
C ASN A 124 -2.49 -12.95 3.70
N THR A 125 -2.07 -11.68 3.68
CA THR A 125 -1.90 -10.85 4.89
C THR A 125 -3.24 -10.64 5.60
N ILE A 126 -4.29 -10.29 4.85
CA ILE A 126 -5.64 -10.10 5.39
C ILE A 126 -6.19 -11.43 5.92
N ARG A 127 -6.03 -12.52 5.16
CA ARG A 127 -6.47 -13.85 5.59
C ARG A 127 -5.79 -14.28 6.90
N ASP A 128 -4.50 -14.03 7.04
CA ASP A 128 -3.75 -14.39 8.24
C ASP A 128 -4.13 -13.51 9.44
N ALA A 129 -4.38 -12.23 9.21
CA ALA A 129 -4.79 -11.28 10.24
C ALA A 129 -6.23 -11.51 10.75
N TRP A 130 -7.16 -11.79 9.84
CA TRP A 130 -8.58 -11.97 10.15
C TRP A 130 -8.95 -13.41 10.50
N GLY A 131 -8.16 -14.39 10.03
CA GLY A 131 -8.43 -15.82 10.19
C GLY A 131 -9.48 -16.39 9.20
N LYS A 132 -9.95 -15.60 8.23
CA LYS A 132 -10.91 -15.97 7.19
C LYS A 132 -10.48 -15.41 5.84
N GLU A 133 -11.02 -15.98 4.75
CA GLU A 133 -10.75 -15.48 3.40
C GLU A 133 -11.50 -14.16 3.13
N PRO A 134 -10.80 -13.07 2.74
CA PRO A 134 -11.48 -11.85 2.33
C PRO A 134 -12.20 -12.06 1.00
N LEU A 135 -13.34 -11.39 0.82
CA LEU A 135 -13.91 -11.25 -0.50
C LEU A 135 -13.02 -10.29 -1.29
N THR A 136 -12.51 -10.77 -2.41
CA THR A 136 -11.63 -9.97 -3.26
C THR A 136 -12.29 -9.80 -4.61
N LEU A 137 -12.49 -8.56 -5.00
CA LEU A 137 -12.99 -8.15 -6.30
C LEU A 137 -11.86 -7.54 -7.10
N VAL A 138 -11.73 -7.91 -8.36
CA VAL A 138 -10.72 -7.37 -9.28
C VAL A 138 -11.42 -6.80 -10.50
N ASP A 139 -10.98 -5.63 -10.90
CA ASP A 139 -11.33 -5.00 -12.17
C ASP A 139 -10.10 -5.02 -13.07
N ASP A 140 -10.13 -5.85 -14.11
CA ASP A 140 -9.02 -6.00 -15.04
C ASP A 140 -8.88 -4.79 -15.97
N SER A 141 -9.98 -4.05 -16.23
CA SER A 141 -10.00 -2.87 -17.10
C SER A 141 -9.23 -1.70 -16.48
N PHE A 142 -9.32 -1.54 -15.15
CA PHE A 142 -8.65 -0.48 -14.39
C PHE A 142 -7.44 -0.97 -13.61
N SER A 143 -7.07 -2.26 -13.73
CA SER A 143 -5.99 -2.88 -12.93
C SER A 143 -6.14 -2.55 -11.44
N SER A 144 -7.32 -2.72 -10.90
CA SER A 144 -7.64 -2.42 -9.51
C SER A 144 -8.19 -3.64 -8.78
N CYS A 145 -7.97 -3.70 -7.48
CA CYS A 145 -8.58 -4.71 -6.63
C CYS A 145 -9.14 -4.10 -5.35
N ILE A 146 -10.19 -4.72 -4.83
CA ILE A 146 -10.87 -4.34 -3.59
C ILE A 146 -10.96 -5.59 -2.71
N PHE A 147 -10.49 -5.46 -1.48
CA PHE A 147 -10.61 -6.50 -0.44
C PHE A 147 -11.68 -6.04 0.56
N LEU A 148 -12.68 -6.88 0.78
CA LEU A 148 -13.74 -6.66 1.75
C LEU A 148 -13.66 -7.76 2.83
N PHE A 149 -13.57 -7.35 4.09
CA PHE A 149 -13.43 -8.26 5.22
C PHE A 149 -13.96 -7.64 6.52
N GLY A 150 -14.10 -8.44 7.54
CA GLY A 150 -14.63 -8.01 8.82
C GLY A 150 -15.95 -8.70 9.18
N PRO A 151 -16.45 -8.53 10.42
CA PRO A 151 -17.62 -9.26 10.92
C PRO A 151 -18.90 -8.99 10.13
N GLY A 152 -19.08 -7.78 9.57
CA GLY A 152 -20.24 -7.43 8.77
C GLY A 152 -20.31 -8.12 7.42
N MET A 153 -19.20 -8.64 6.90
CA MET A 153 -19.21 -9.34 5.62
C MET A 153 -20.03 -10.61 5.61
N GLU A 154 -20.07 -11.36 6.71
CA GLU A 154 -20.85 -12.60 6.81
C GLU A 154 -22.37 -12.35 6.65
N LYS A 155 -22.84 -11.19 7.09
CA LYS A 155 -24.25 -10.81 7.00
C LYS A 155 -24.63 -10.18 5.65
N ASN A 156 -23.63 -9.67 4.91
CA ASN A 156 -23.86 -8.88 3.70
C ASN A 156 -23.40 -9.58 2.40
N MET A 157 -23.02 -10.85 2.45
CA MET A 157 -22.55 -11.59 1.28
C MET A 157 -23.54 -11.60 0.11
N ASP A 158 -24.84 -11.72 0.40
CA ASP A 158 -25.89 -11.71 -0.64
C ASP A 158 -25.98 -10.34 -1.34
N ASN A 159 -25.88 -9.25 -0.58
CA ASN A 159 -25.86 -7.89 -1.12
C ASN A 159 -24.64 -7.66 -2.02
N VAL A 160 -23.49 -8.18 -1.63
CA VAL A 160 -22.27 -8.08 -2.44
C VAL A 160 -22.40 -8.88 -3.74
N ALA A 161 -23.00 -10.08 -3.69
CA ALA A 161 -23.26 -10.87 -4.89
C ALA A 161 -24.17 -10.13 -5.88
N ASP A 162 -25.14 -9.39 -5.38
CA ASP A 162 -26.03 -8.58 -6.22
C ASP A 162 -25.33 -7.34 -6.79
N LEU A 163 -24.46 -6.68 -6.01
CA LEU A 163 -23.61 -5.59 -6.51
C LEU A 163 -22.66 -6.05 -7.61
N VAL A 164 -22.05 -7.22 -7.45
CA VAL A 164 -21.19 -7.80 -8.50
C VAL A 164 -22.00 -8.09 -9.77
N LYS A 165 -23.22 -8.64 -9.66
CA LYS A 165 -24.09 -8.85 -10.81
C LYS A 165 -24.50 -7.54 -11.48
N GLN A 166 -24.79 -6.50 -10.70
CA GLN A 166 -25.14 -5.17 -11.23
C GLN A 166 -23.95 -4.55 -11.96
N SER A 167 -22.75 -4.64 -11.39
CA SER A 167 -21.52 -4.17 -12.02
C SER A 167 -21.24 -4.86 -13.37
N LEU A 168 -21.52 -6.16 -13.47
CA LEU A 168 -21.44 -6.90 -14.75
C LEU A 168 -22.46 -6.42 -15.79
N ALA A 169 -23.60 -5.87 -15.36
CA ALA A 169 -24.60 -5.30 -16.26
C ALA A 169 -24.20 -3.91 -16.78
N ASP A 170 -23.34 -3.19 -16.05
CA ASP A 170 -22.90 -1.82 -16.36
C ASP A 170 -21.57 -1.77 -17.15
N ASP A 171 -21.17 -2.87 -17.80
CA ASP A 171 -19.92 -3.00 -18.59
C ASP A 171 -18.62 -2.93 -17.75
N HIS A 172 -18.70 -2.99 -16.44
CA HIS A 172 -17.55 -3.14 -15.56
C HIS A 172 -17.23 -4.61 -15.37
N GLU A 173 -16.00 -5.01 -15.67
CA GLU A 173 -15.54 -6.42 -15.52
C GLU A 173 -15.11 -6.77 -14.09
N LEU A 174 -15.91 -6.43 -13.08
CA LEU A 174 -15.67 -6.83 -11.70
C LEU A 174 -15.79 -8.34 -11.54
N LYS A 175 -14.71 -8.99 -11.14
CA LYS A 175 -14.66 -10.45 -10.94
C LYS A 175 -14.30 -10.78 -9.50
N VAL A 176 -14.95 -11.81 -8.95
CA VAL A 176 -14.47 -12.39 -7.69
C VAL A 176 -13.17 -13.14 -7.98
N TRP A 177 -12.11 -12.69 -7.32
CA TRP A 177 -10.78 -13.25 -7.49
C TRP A 177 -10.40 -14.14 -6.30
N ARG A 178 -9.63 -15.19 -6.58
CA ARG A 178 -9.04 -16.07 -5.58
C ARG A 178 -7.60 -16.42 -5.98
N PRO A 179 -6.66 -16.48 -5.02
CA PRO A 179 -5.28 -16.83 -5.32
C PRO A 179 -5.15 -18.28 -5.77
N SER A 180 -4.25 -18.54 -6.71
CA SER A 180 -3.77 -19.88 -7.05
C SER A 180 -2.98 -20.50 -5.88
N ASP A 181 -2.69 -21.79 -5.93
CA ASP A 181 -1.92 -22.47 -4.88
C ASP A 181 -0.51 -21.87 -4.70
N ALA A 182 0.14 -21.47 -5.79
CA ALA A 182 1.43 -20.78 -5.73
C ALA A 182 1.33 -19.41 -5.05
N GLN A 183 0.30 -18.64 -5.37
CA GLN A 183 0.03 -17.33 -4.76
C GLN A 183 -0.33 -17.42 -3.27
N ARG A 184 -1.01 -18.50 -2.85
CA ARG A 184 -1.32 -18.78 -1.44
C ARG A 184 -0.08 -18.99 -0.56
N GLN A 185 1.06 -19.35 -1.16
CA GLN A 185 2.33 -19.57 -0.45
C GLN A 185 3.18 -18.30 -0.36
N MET A 186 2.76 -17.20 -0.97
CA MET A 186 3.50 -15.96 -0.90
C MET A 186 3.57 -15.44 0.54
N ARG A 187 4.76 -14.96 0.90
CA ARG A 187 5.02 -14.38 2.23
C ARG A 187 4.11 -13.19 2.48
N ILE A 188 3.50 -13.14 3.67
CA ILE A 188 2.68 -12.02 4.13
C ILE A 188 3.55 -10.81 4.50
N ALA A 189 2.95 -9.61 4.50
CA ALA A 189 3.56 -8.42 5.08
C ALA A 189 3.26 -8.39 6.59
N SER A 190 4.28 -8.13 7.41
CA SER A 190 4.19 -7.96 8.86
C SER A 190 5.07 -6.80 9.30
N ASP A 191 4.94 -6.33 10.54
CA ASP A 191 5.79 -5.25 11.06
C ASP A 191 7.27 -5.66 11.08
N ASP A 192 7.57 -6.95 11.24
CA ASP A 192 8.93 -7.48 11.12
C ASP A 192 9.40 -7.63 9.66
N TRP A 193 8.49 -7.59 8.70
CA TRP A 193 8.79 -7.71 7.28
C TRP A 193 7.77 -6.91 6.43
N PRO A 194 7.86 -5.58 6.41
CA PRO A 194 6.87 -4.71 5.78
C PRO A 194 7.08 -4.50 4.27
N PHE A 195 7.64 -5.49 3.58
CA PHE A 195 8.03 -5.36 2.17
C PHE A 195 6.90 -5.81 1.25
N LEU A 196 5.86 -4.98 1.12
CA LEU A 196 4.69 -5.28 0.29
C LEU A 196 5.04 -5.56 -1.17
N TYR A 197 5.92 -4.76 -1.75
CA TYR A 197 6.28 -4.79 -3.17
C TYR A 197 7.45 -5.70 -3.51
N LEU A 198 8.15 -6.23 -2.53
CA LEU A 198 9.36 -7.00 -2.76
C LEU A 198 9.04 -8.36 -3.42
N GLN A 199 9.49 -8.51 -4.65
CA GLN A 199 9.39 -9.76 -5.39
C GLN A 199 10.73 -10.49 -5.32
N PHE A 200 10.75 -11.67 -4.69
CA PHE A 200 11.89 -12.57 -4.72
C PHE A 200 11.70 -13.62 -5.82
N ASP A 201 11.86 -13.21 -7.06
CA ASP A 201 11.97 -14.15 -8.18
C ASP A 201 13.42 -14.61 -8.44
N GLY A 202 14.36 -14.16 -7.63
CA GLY A 202 15.79 -14.43 -7.76
C GLY A 202 16.49 -13.57 -8.83
N THR A 203 15.78 -13.15 -9.86
CA THR A 203 16.36 -12.39 -10.98
C THR A 203 16.71 -10.98 -10.55
N GLY A 204 15.85 -10.32 -9.78
CA GLY A 204 16.11 -8.98 -9.25
C GLY A 204 17.34 -8.94 -8.33
N MET A 205 17.50 -9.94 -7.47
CA MET A 205 18.65 -10.02 -6.58
C MET A 205 19.97 -10.25 -7.35
N LEU A 206 19.95 -11.05 -8.42
CA LEU A 206 21.11 -11.24 -9.28
C LEU A 206 21.51 -9.94 -9.96
N LEU A 207 20.56 -9.17 -10.48
CA LEU A 207 20.82 -7.86 -11.08
C LEU A 207 21.45 -6.88 -10.06
N TYR A 208 21.00 -6.88 -8.80
CA TYR A 208 21.62 -6.07 -7.75
C TYR A 208 23.03 -6.53 -7.42
N ILE A 209 23.26 -7.83 -7.36
CA ILE A 209 24.61 -8.39 -7.13
C ILE A 209 25.51 -8.04 -8.32
N ASP A 210 25.03 -8.19 -9.55
CA ASP A 210 25.78 -7.82 -10.76
C ASP A 210 26.11 -6.32 -10.78
N PHE A 211 25.13 -5.48 -10.46
CA PHE A 211 25.34 -4.03 -10.36
C PHE A 211 26.35 -3.67 -9.26
N LEU A 212 26.24 -4.30 -8.09
CA LEU A 212 27.18 -4.10 -7.00
C LEU A 212 28.61 -4.54 -7.39
N LEU A 213 28.74 -5.72 -8.01
CA LEU A 213 30.01 -6.20 -8.52
C LEU A 213 30.59 -5.27 -9.58
N PHE A 214 29.75 -4.79 -10.49
CA PHE A 214 30.15 -3.83 -11.52
C PHE A 214 30.64 -2.51 -10.90
N THR A 215 29.94 -1.99 -9.91
CA THR A 215 30.30 -0.76 -9.19
C THR A 215 31.60 -0.90 -8.41
N ILE A 216 31.87 -2.09 -7.86
CA ILE A 216 33.12 -2.39 -7.14
C ILE A 216 34.28 -2.67 -8.11
N LEU A 217 34.04 -3.46 -9.17
CA LEU A 217 35.11 -3.95 -10.05
C LEU A 217 35.59 -2.91 -11.06
N ILE A 218 34.71 -1.99 -11.53
CA ILE A 218 35.13 -0.95 -12.49
C ILE A 218 36.22 -0.03 -11.96
N PRO A 219 36.16 0.50 -10.70
CA PRO A 219 37.19 1.35 -10.17
C PRO A 219 38.52 0.64 -9.91
N VAL A 220 38.50 -0.69 -9.71
CA VAL A 220 39.71 -1.46 -9.35
C VAL A 220 40.90 -1.25 -10.33
N PRO A 221 40.71 -1.35 -11.67
CA PRO A 221 41.82 -1.08 -12.61
C PRO A 221 42.36 0.36 -12.54
N PHE A 222 41.49 1.33 -12.21
CA PHE A 222 41.89 2.72 -12.06
C PHE A 222 42.71 2.92 -10.80
N LEU A 223 42.43 2.21 -9.70
CA LEU A 223 43.23 2.24 -8.47
C LEU A 223 44.64 1.72 -8.68
N PHE A 224 44.84 0.76 -9.59
CA PHE A 224 46.20 0.26 -9.94
C PHE A 224 46.96 1.19 -10.89
N ARG A 225 46.32 2.11 -11.58
CA ARG A 225 46.92 3.09 -12.49
C ARG A 225 47.20 4.43 -11.82
N VAL A 226 46.62 4.69 -10.65
CA VAL A 226 46.90 5.92 -9.90
C VAL A 226 48.29 5.79 -9.27
N ASP A 227 49.11 6.80 -9.49
CA ASP A 227 50.44 6.89 -8.91
C ASP A 227 50.33 6.72 -7.39
N LYS A 228 51.05 5.73 -6.85
CA LYS A 228 51.01 5.39 -5.42
C LYS A 228 51.37 6.54 -4.49
N THR A 229 51.94 7.63 -5.04
CA THR A 229 52.26 8.85 -4.33
C THR A 229 51.09 9.82 -4.15
N SER A 230 49.93 9.56 -4.77
CA SER A 230 48.77 10.40 -4.63
C SER A 230 48.02 10.11 -3.32
N VAL A 231 48.20 11.00 -2.35
CA VAL A 231 47.48 10.98 -1.05
C VAL A 231 45.96 11.07 -1.21
N LEU A 232 45.50 11.48 -2.38
CA LEU A 232 44.04 11.69 -2.66
C LEU A 232 43.29 10.43 -3.10
N ALA A 233 43.98 9.37 -3.53
CA ALA A 233 43.33 8.19 -4.07
C ALA A 233 42.40 7.46 -3.06
N PRO A 234 42.82 7.21 -1.80
CA PRO A 234 41.92 6.59 -0.80
C PRO A 234 40.77 7.48 -0.41
N GLN A 235 40.99 8.80 -0.37
CA GLN A 235 39.91 9.77 -0.06
C GLN A 235 38.91 9.87 -1.17
N SER A 236 39.34 9.89 -2.44
CA SER A 236 38.45 9.89 -3.60
C SER A 236 37.61 8.63 -3.68
N PHE A 237 38.19 7.47 -3.36
CA PHE A 237 37.42 6.21 -3.28
C PHE A 237 36.43 6.22 -2.12
N ALA A 238 36.81 6.69 -0.94
CA ALA A 238 35.89 6.83 0.19
C ALA A 238 34.74 7.79 -0.11
N MET A 239 35.03 8.91 -0.78
CA MET A 239 33.99 9.86 -1.21
C MET A 239 33.06 9.27 -2.25
N PHE A 240 33.54 8.47 -3.19
CA PHE A 240 32.74 7.77 -4.16
C PHE A 240 31.78 6.78 -3.48
N VAL A 241 32.31 5.92 -2.60
CA VAL A 241 31.49 4.93 -1.86
C VAL A 241 30.46 5.61 -0.95
N LEU A 242 30.82 6.71 -0.28
CA LEU A 242 29.91 7.50 0.53
C LEU A 242 28.83 8.19 -0.32
N GLY A 243 29.20 8.67 -1.51
CA GLY A 243 28.26 9.28 -2.46
C GLY A 243 27.23 8.27 -2.96
N GLU A 244 27.67 7.07 -3.33
CA GLU A 244 26.76 5.98 -3.73
C GLU A 244 25.85 5.55 -2.58
N ALA A 245 26.38 5.39 -1.37
CA ALA A 245 25.60 5.06 -0.19
C ALA A 245 24.57 6.16 0.15
N PHE A 246 24.94 7.43 -0.01
CA PHE A 246 24.05 8.56 0.19
C PHE A 246 22.93 8.58 -0.86
N MET A 247 23.26 8.38 -2.15
CA MET A 247 22.26 8.30 -3.22
C MET A 247 21.28 7.16 -2.99
N LEU A 248 21.73 6.00 -2.50
CA LEU A 248 20.88 4.88 -2.14
C LEU A 248 19.95 5.17 -0.94
N MET A 249 20.38 6.07 -0.05
CA MET A 249 19.54 6.47 1.11
C MET A 249 18.57 7.61 0.78
N GLU A 250 18.90 8.48 -0.18
CA GLU A 250 18.03 9.61 -0.57
C GLU A 250 16.98 9.26 -1.64
N THR A 251 17.07 8.11 -2.29
CA THR A 251 16.02 7.61 -3.20
C THR A 251 14.82 7.04 -2.43
N LYS A 252 14.44 7.72 -1.36
CA LYS A 252 13.23 7.44 -0.57
C LYS A 252 12.06 8.26 -1.08
#